data_ba9478a284fda15881851c61fde782cd
#
_entry.id   ba9478a284fda15881851c61fde782cd
#
_cell.length_a   1.000
_cell.length_b   1.000
_cell.length_c   1.000
_cell.angle_alpha   90.00
_cell.angle_beta   90.00
_cell.angle_gamma   90.00
#
_symmetry.space_group_name_H-M   'P 1'
#
loop_
_entity.id
_entity.type
_entity.pdbx_description
1 polymer ?
#
loop_
_entity_poly.entity_id
_entity_poly.type
_entity_poly.pdbx_seq_one_letter_code
_entity_poly.pdbx_strand_id
1 'polypeptide(L)'
;TDWETPLESGDVIVDALIGTGLSREVSGVKAEVIEMMNASHASVVSVDVPSGLSSDTGEPMGLAVMADYTVALESYKRCHVLSPGHEYCGKVLYSAIGLPAAVGRSLPVSLIEEREVGNLLPLRERMCHKGKNGFIGIIAGSAGMEGAAFLAGQGALHAGAGKVAVVTVPKAAVIAGKVPELMVSSVGDSDFFTSAMAEEVLQKAEAYDVLAIGPGLGRDAETQRFVKEILTRWRKPIIVDADALYAVKEMEIDLARCPGQLILTPHVGEFAHLTGRTAADVERERIDGAITFAMDREVTLVLKGMPTVIAAKDGFAYVNETGNPGMATGGMGDTLTGIIAALVGQEMDPEPAAICGVYLHGLSGDLLARETPVGYTASDVARMVPRAREMVTED
;
A
#
# COMPACT_ATOMS: atom_id res chain seq x y z
N THR A 1 -8.13 45.28 -14.58
CA THR A 1 -9.25 44.71 -15.38
C THR A 1 -10.43 44.65 -14.44
N ASP A 2 -11.41 45.52 -14.67
CA ASP A 2 -12.64 45.53 -13.86
C ASP A 2 -13.49 44.33 -14.29
N TRP A 3 -13.54 43.31 -13.48
CA TRP A 3 -14.49 42.21 -13.61
C TRP A 3 -15.81 42.69 -13.01
N GLU A 4 -16.63 43.35 -13.84
CA GLU A 4 -17.88 43.96 -13.39
C GLU A 4 -19.03 42.96 -13.21
N THR A 5 -18.91 41.74 -13.66
CA THR A 5 -19.97 40.73 -13.55
C THR A 5 -19.66 39.74 -12.43
N PRO A 6 -20.47 39.70 -11.35
CA PRO A 6 -20.33 38.67 -10.32
C PRO A 6 -20.57 37.29 -10.93
N LEU A 7 -19.70 36.34 -10.61
CA LEU A 7 -19.90 34.92 -10.96
C LEU A 7 -21.01 34.36 -10.07
N GLU A 8 -22.00 33.72 -10.66
CA GLU A 8 -23.12 33.09 -9.94
C GLU A 8 -22.92 31.59 -9.79
N SER A 9 -23.70 30.96 -8.91
CA SER A 9 -23.62 29.50 -8.65
C SER A 9 -24.00 28.62 -9.86
N GLY A 10 -24.51 29.18 -10.92
CA GLY A 10 -24.82 28.49 -12.19
C GLY A 10 -23.73 28.62 -13.25
N ASP A 11 -22.70 29.42 -12.99
CA ASP A 11 -21.60 29.62 -13.92
C ASP A 11 -20.55 28.51 -13.80
N VAL A 12 -19.77 28.33 -14.86
CA VAL A 12 -18.61 27.43 -14.88
C VAL A 12 -17.38 28.23 -15.23
N ILE A 13 -16.38 28.15 -14.38
CA ILE A 13 -15.03 28.68 -14.62
C ILE A 13 -14.17 27.61 -15.22
N VAL A 14 -13.53 27.88 -16.34
CA VAL A 14 -12.48 27.00 -16.91
C VAL A 14 -11.14 27.61 -16.55
N ASP A 15 -10.41 26.94 -15.65
CA ASP A 15 -9.06 27.30 -15.26
C ASP A 15 -8.04 26.71 -16.25
N ALA A 16 -7.40 27.59 -17.01
CA ALA A 16 -6.34 27.29 -17.96
C ALA A 16 -5.22 28.34 -17.93
N LEU A 17 -4.94 28.92 -16.75
CA LEU A 17 -3.98 30.03 -16.60
C LEU A 17 -2.53 29.56 -16.56
N ILE A 18 -2.26 28.45 -15.88
CA ILE A 18 -0.92 27.90 -15.66
C ILE A 18 -1.02 26.37 -15.67
N GLY A 19 -0.26 25.72 -16.53
CA GLY A 19 -0.15 24.26 -16.60
C GLY A 19 1.10 23.72 -15.91
N THR A 20 1.60 22.56 -16.36
CA THR A 20 2.74 21.80 -15.80
C THR A 20 4.08 22.56 -15.80
N GLY A 21 4.21 23.68 -16.48
CA GLY A 21 5.44 24.48 -16.54
C GLY A 21 5.66 25.43 -15.38
N LEU A 22 4.93 25.31 -14.27
CA LEU A 22 5.09 26.17 -13.11
C LEU A 22 6.41 25.89 -12.39
N SER A 23 7.28 26.92 -12.29
CA SER A 23 8.61 26.81 -11.72
C SER A 23 8.92 27.81 -10.59
N ARG A 24 7.95 28.67 -10.25
CA ARG A 24 8.07 29.70 -9.21
C ARG A 24 6.71 30.01 -8.60
N GLU A 25 6.69 30.61 -7.43
CA GLU A 25 5.47 31.03 -6.73
C GLU A 25 4.61 31.94 -7.61
N VAL A 26 3.32 31.74 -7.54
CA VAL A 26 2.31 32.56 -8.25
C VAL A 26 2.20 33.91 -7.55
N SER A 27 2.23 34.98 -8.34
CA SER A 27 2.13 36.35 -7.81
C SER A 27 1.49 37.31 -8.82
N GLY A 28 1.17 38.54 -8.36
CA GLY A 28 0.56 39.60 -9.16
C GLY A 28 -0.80 39.22 -9.72
N VAL A 29 -1.13 39.67 -10.95
CA VAL A 29 -2.46 39.49 -11.56
C VAL A 29 -2.93 38.03 -11.58
N LYS A 30 -1.99 37.06 -11.73
CA LYS A 30 -2.37 35.64 -11.72
C LYS A 30 -2.85 35.19 -10.33
N ALA A 31 -2.19 35.65 -9.25
CA ALA A 31 -2.65 35.37 -7.90
C ALA A 31 -4.03 35.98 -7.63
N GLU A 32 -4.24 37.25 -8.03
CA GLU A 32 -5.54 37.93 -7.91
C GLU A 32 -6.66 37.14 -8.61
N VAL A 33 -6.38 36.60 -9.82
CA VAL A 33 -7.37 35.80 -10.57
C VAL A 33 -7.67 34.50 -9.86
N ILE A 34 -6.65 33.81 -9.32
CA ILE A 34 -6.84 32.56 -8.55
C ILE A 34 -7.66 32.82 -7.28
N GLU A 35 -7.38 33.92 -6.55
CA GLU A 35 -8.19 34.32 -5.40
C GLU A 35 -9.66 34.57 -5.77
N MET A 36 -9.91 35.22 -6.90
CA MET A 36 -11.28 35.43 -7.42
C MET A 36 -11.98 34.11 -7.75
N MET A 37 -11.30 33.17 -8.41
CA MET A 37 -11.83 31.84 -8.72
C MET A 37 -12.20 31.09 -7.43
N ASN A 38 -11.28 31.04 -6.46
CA ASN A 38 -11.50 30.36 -5.19
C ASN A 38 -12.58 31.02 -4.31
N ALA A 39 -12.80 32.32 -4.45
CA ALA A 39 -13.85 33.05 -3.74
C ALA A 39 -15.23 33.00 -4.44
N SER A 40 -15.30 32.52 -5.67
CA SER A 40 -16.54 32.41 -6.43
C SER A 40 -17.44 31.28 -5.95
N HIS A 41 -18.74 31.35 -6.30
CA HIS A 41 -19.70 30.25 -6.13
C HIS A 41 -19.87 29.40 -7.39
N ALA A 42 -19.15 29.72 -8.46
CA ALA A 42 -19.17 29.00 -9.72
C ALA A 42 -18.39 27.66 -9.59
N SER A 43 -18.78 26.66 -10.35
CA SER A 43 -18.02 25.42 -10.44
C SER A 43 -16.71 25.62 -11.21
N VAL A 44 -15.59 25.18 -10.66
CA VAL A 44 -14.26 25.34 -11.27
C VAL A 44 -13.81 24.05 -11.91
N VAL A 45 -13.47 24.12 -13.21
CA VAL A 45 -12.92 23.00 -13.98
C VAL A 45 -11.51 23.36 -14.43
N SER A 46 -10.50 22.71 -13.88
CA SER A 46 -9.09 22.92 -14.25
C SER A 46 -8.69 22.04 -15.43
N VAL A 47 -7.98 22.64 -16.38
CA VAL A 47 -7.39 21.94 -17.53
C VAL A 47 -6.02 21.42 -17.16
N ASP A 48 -5.85 20.12 -17.19
CA ASP A 48 -4.65 19.36 -16.92
C ASP A 48 -4.20 19.39 -15.45
N VAL A 49 -3.92 20.56 -14.88
CA VAL A 49 -3.46 20.77 -13.50
C VAL A 49 -4.09 22.07 -12.98
N PRO A 50 -4.63 22.11 -11.76
CA PRO A 50 -5.07 23.36 -11.16
C PRO A 50 -3.97 24.42 -11.17
N SER A 51 -4.28 25.62 -11.66
CA SER A 51 -3.30 26.70 -11.78
C SER A 51 -2.72 27.05 -10.41
N GLY A 52 -1.39 27.08 -10.33
CA GLY A 52 -0.66 27.32 -9.09
C GLY A 52 -0.22 26.07 -8.35
N LEU A 53 -0.64 24.89 -8.79
CA LEU A 53 -0.23 23.61 -8.23
C LEU A 53 1.02 23.05 -8.96
N SER A 54 2.00 22.54 -8.24
CA SER A 54 3.13 21.82 -8.82
C SER A 54 2.67 20.44 -9.32
N SER A 55 2.86 20.17 -10.61
CA SER A 55 2.49 18.88 -11.21
C SER A 55 3.29 17.70 -10.65
N ASP A 56 4.52 17.97 -10.18
CA ASP A 56 5.47 16.94 -9.76
C ASP A 56 5.38 16.62 -8.27
N THR A 57 5.11 17.64 -7.43
CA THR A 57 5.09 17.46 -5.98
C THR A 57 3.69 17.49 -5.37
N GLY A 58 2.70 18.07 -6.08
CA GLY A 58 1.37 18.33 -5.54
C GLY A 58 1.31 19.51 -4.54
N GLU A 59 2.42 20.23 -4.36
CA GLU A 59 2.43 21.38 -3.46
C GLU A 59 1.90 22.64 -4.17
N PRO A 60 1.09 23.48 -3.48
CA PRO A 60 0.72 24.78 -4.01
C PRO A 60 1.94 25.71 -4.01
N MET A 61 2.24 26.31 -5.14
CA MET A 61 3.34 27.27 -5.28
C MET A 61 2.88 28.70 -4.96
N GLY A 62 2.73 28.99 -3.68
CA GLY A 62 2.14 30.18 -3.11
C GLY A 62 0.63 30.08 -2.99
N LEU A 63 -0.08 30.12 -4.10
CA LEU A 63 -1.54 29.99 -4.17
C LEU A 63 -1.92 29.08 -5.36
N ALA A 64 -2.93 28.21 -5.16
CA ALA A 64 -3.46 27.35 -6.22
C ALA A 64 -4.98 27.40 -6.29
N VAL A 65 -5.51 27.09 -7.46
CA VAL A 65 -6.95 26.93 -7.70
C VAL A 65 -7.46 25.71 -6.95
N MET A 66 -8.60 25.85 -6.26
CA MET A 66 -9.39 24.77 -5.68
C MET A 66 -10.43 24.35 -6.73
N ALA A 67 -10.14 23.30 -7.49
CA ALA A 67 -11.04 22.86 -8.55
C ALA A 67 -12.11 21.90 -8.02
N ASP A 68 -13.32 21.93 -8.60
CA ASP A 68 -14.33 20.90 -8.42
C ASP A 68 -14.03 19.69 -9.31
N TYR A 69 -13.47 19.95 -10.48
CA TYR A 69 -13.06 18.97 -11.47
C TYR A 69 -11.71 19.34 -12.07
N THR A 70 -10.87 18.34 -12.31
CA THR A 70 -9.64 18.50 -13.11
C THR A 70 -9.68 17.51 -14.25
N VAL A 71 -9.45 17.98 -15.48
CA VAL A 71 -9.38 17.11 -16.67
C VAL A 71 -7.91 16.85 -16.97
N ALA A 72 -7.38 15.73 -16.49
CA ALA A 72 -6.02 15.28 -16.76
C ALA A 72 -5.86 14.93 -18.25
N LEU A 73 -4.92 15.59 -18.92
CA LEU A 73 -4.66 15.40 -20.35
C LEU A 73 -3.62 14.29 -20.57
N GLU A 74 -3.99 13.23 -21.27
CA GLU A 74 -3.22 12.06 -21.69
C GLU A 74 -2.65 11.19 -20.55
N SER A 75 -2.21 11.76 -19.45
CA SER A 75 -1.70 11.02 -18.30
C SER A 75 -2.01 11.73 -17.00
N TYR A 76 -2.17 10.98 -15.92
CA TYR A 76 -2.18 11.55 -14.58
C TYR A 76 -0.80 12.16 -14.26
N LYS A 77 -0.80 13.29 -13.57
CA LYS A 77 0.40 13.88 -12.97
C LYS A 77 0.45 13.49 -11.49
N ARG A 78 1.61 13.58 -10.89
CA ARG A 78 1.78 13.23 -9.47
C ARG A 78 0.85 14.02 -8.56
N CYS A 79 0.59 15.30 -8.85
CA CYS A 79 -0.32 16.14 -8.09
C CYS A 79 -1.77 15.65 -8.04
N HIS A 80 -2.20 14.85 -9.01
CA HIS A 80 -3.55 14.30 -9.02
C HIS A 80 -3.76 13.23 -7.94
N VAL A 81 -2.68 12.57 -7.52
CA VAL A 81 -2.71 11.42 -6.60
C VAL A 81 -2.01 11.68 -5.27
N LEU A 82 -1.04 12.60 -5.21
CA LEU A 82 -0.30 12.93 -4.00
C LEU A 82 -1.02 14.03 -3.19
N SER A 83 -1.04 13.89 -1.87
CA SER A 83 -1.42 14.98 -0.97
C SER A 83 -0.26 15.99 -0.83
N PRO A 84 -0.54 17.31 -0.76
CA PRO A 84 -1.87 17.94 -0.72
C PRO A 84 -2.53 18.16 -2.10
N GLY A 85 -1.83 17.89 -3.20
CA GLY A 85 -2.28 18.19 -4.56
C GLY A 85 -3.65 17.60 -4.92
N HIS A 86 -3.89 16.36 -4.52
CA HIS A 86 -5.17 15.69 -4.73
C HIS A 86 -6.36 16.50 -4.19
N GLU A 87 -6.19 17.21 -3.07
CA GLU A 87 -7.24 18.02 -2.44
C GLU A 87 -7.61 19.26 -3.28
N TYR A 88 -6.66 19.77 -4.09
CA TYR A 88 -6.87 20.89 -5.01
C TYR A 88 -7.50 20.47 -6.32
N CYS A 89 -7.39 19.20 -6.71
CA CYS A 89 -7.82 18.69 -8.01
C CYS A 89 -9.33 18.41 -8.11
N GLY A 90 -10.02 18.27 -6.97
CA GLY A 90 -11.39 17.80 -6.96
C GLY A 90 -11.53 16.43 -7.64
N LYS A 91 -12.59 16.21 -8.38
CA LYS A 91 -12.76 14.98 -9.15
C LYS A 91 -11.90 14.99 -10.41
N VAL A 92 -10.89 14.12 -10.48
CA VAL A 92 -10.03 14.01 -11.65
C VAL A 92 -10.68 13.15 -12.73
N LEU A 93 -10.73 13.68 -13.95
CA LEU A 93 -11.24 13.03 -15.15
C LEU A 93 -10.09 12.88 -16.16
N TYR A 94 -9.99 11.73 -16.82
CA TYR A 94 -8.99 11.50 -17.86
C TYR A 94 -9.50 11.90 -19.24
N SER A 95 -8.65 12.53 -20.06
CA SER A 95 -8.92 12.84 -21.47
C SER A 95 -7.69 12.58 -22.33
N ALA A 96 -7.83 11.65 -23.29
CA ALA A 96 -6.79 11.44 -24.29
C ALA A 96 -6.71 12.63 -25.25
N ILE A 97 -5.49 13.07 -25.56
CA ILE A 97 -5.22 14.14 -26.55
C ILE A 97 -4.49 13.64 -27.78
N GLY A 98 -4.35 12.32 -27.91
CA GLY A 98 -3.80 11.67 -29.11
C GLY A 98 -2.29 11.56 -29.13
N LEU A 99 -1.62 11.54 -27.97
CA LEU A 99 -0.20 11.21 -27.92
C LEU A 99 0.03 9.72 -28.26
N PRO A 100 1.13 9.39 -28.94
CA PRO A 100 1.45 7.99 -29.20
C PRO A 100 1.59 7.18 -27.90
N ALA A 101 0.93 6.04 -27.81
CA ALA A 101 0.99 5.14 -26.64
C ALA A 101 2.43 4.74 -26.21
N ALA A 102 3.39 4.84 -27.13
CA ALA A 102 4.80 4.58 -26.84
C ALA A 102 5.41 5.57 -25.82
N VAL A 103 4.88 6.79 -25.73
CA VAL A 103 5.36 7.82 -24.80
C VAL A 103 5.09 7.44 -23.36
N GLY A 104 3.90 6.89 -23.07
CA GLY A 104 3.52 6.49 -21.71
C GLY A 104 4.26 5.22 -21.21
N ARG A 105 4.65 4.31 -22.11
CA ARG A 105 5.26 3.02 -21.72
C ARG A 105 6.66 3.13 -21.08
N SER A 106 7.32 4.26 -21.20
CA SER A 106 8.65 4.51 -20.62
C SER A 106 8.61 5.22 -19.27
N LEU A 107 7.43 5.55 -18.76
CA LEU A 107 7.31 6.22 -17.47
C LEU A 107 7.51 5.21 -16.33
N PRO A 108 8.36 5.55 -15.34
CA PRO A 108 8.66 4.62 -14.24
C PRO A 108 7.55 4.53 -13.19
N VAL A 109 6.48 5.31 -13.33
CA VAL A 109 5.36 5.37 -12.37
C VAL A 109 4.05 5.15 -13.10
N SER A 110 3.24 4.22 -12.61
CA SER A 110 1.91 3.90 -13.13
C SER A 110 0.85 3.95 -12.04
N LEU A 111 -0.36 4.34 -12.40
CA LEU A 111 -1.54 4.15 -11.55
C LEU A 111 -2.03 2.70 -11.73
N ILE A 112 -2.40 2.05 -10.63
CA ILE A 112 -2.95 0.68 -10.69
C ILE A 112 -4.39 0.74 -11.18
N GLU A 113 -4.67 0.04 -12.27
CA GLU A 113 -6.00 -0.07 -12.85
C GLU A 113 -6.65 -1.42 -12.51
N GLU A 114 -7.97 -1.43 -12.33
CA GLU A 114 -8.76 -2.64 -12.04
C GLU A 114 -8.48 -3.77 -13.03
N ARG A 115 -8.49 -3.46 -14.33
CA ARG A 115 -8.23 -4.41 -15.40
C ARG A 115 -6.83 -5.03 -15.34
N GLU A 116 -5.83 -4.25 -14.93
CA GLU A 116 -4.47 -4.74 -14.75
C GLU A 116 -4.43 -5.78 -13.62
N VAL A 117 -5.06 -5.47 -12.50
CA VAL A 117 -5.17 -6.39 -11.36
C VAL A 117 -5.89 -7.68 -11.75
N GLY A 118 -7.00 -7.58 -12.50
CA GLY A 118 -7.72 -8.75 -13.03
C GLY A 118 -6.84 -9.65 -13.89
N ASN A 119 -6.00 -9.07 -14.75
CA ASN A 119 -5.07 -9.80 -15.60
C ASN A 119 -3.88 -10.44 -14.86
N LEU A 120 -3.44 -9.83 -13.74
CA LEU A 120 -2.34 -10.34 -12.93
C LEU A 120 -2.76 -11.47 -11.99
N LEU A 121 -4.03 -11.51 -11.56
CA LEU A 121 -4.50 -12.48 -10.59
C LEU A 121 -4.50 -13.90 -11.17
N PRO A 122 -3.99 -14.90 -10.42
CA PRO A 122 -3.96 -16.27 -10.88
C PRO A 122 -5.38 -16.84 -11.02
N LEU A 123 -5.66 -17.41 -12.18
CA LEU A 123 -6.90 -18.12 -12.44
C LEU A 123 -6.87 -19.48 -11.74
N ARG A 124 -7.96 -19.81 -11.03
CA ARG A 124 -8.10 -21.14 -10.43
C ARG A 124 -8.61 -22.15 -11.45
N GLU A 125 -7.79 -23.15 -11.73
CA GLU A 125 -8.19 -24.29 -12.55
C GLU A 125 -9.26 -25.14 -11.85
N ARG A 126 -10.16 -25.75 -12.63
CA ARG A 126 -11.19 -26.66 -12.11
C ARG A 126 -10.62 -27.84 -11.31
N MET A 127 -9.43 -28.32 -11.67
CA MET A 127 -8.72 -29.42 -11.00
C MET A 127 -7.64 -28.95 -10.01
N CYS A 128 -7.81 -27.77 -9.45
CA CYS A 128 -6.88 -27.24 -8.46
C CYS A 128 -7.06 -27.93 -7.11
N HIS A 129 -5.95 -28.27 -6.46
CA HIS A 129 -5.94 -28.81 -5.09
C HIS A 129 -5.21 -27.85 -4.15
N LYS A 130 -5.47 -27.99 -2.85
CA LYS A 130 -4.91 -27.08 -1.81
C LYS A 130 -3.40 -26.90 -1.86
N GLY A 131 -2.63 -27.86 -2.38
CA GLY A 131 -1.18 -27.75 -2.53
C GLY A 131 -0.73 -26.78 -3.62
N LYS A 132 -1.55 -26.57 -4.68
CA LYS A 132 -1.25 -25.60 -5.75
C LYS A 132 -1.49 -24.12 -5.35
N ASN A 133 -2.26 -23.88 -4.28
CA ASN A 133 -2.57 -22.52 -3.82
C ASN A 133 -1.67 -22.06 -2.67
N GLY A 134 -0.54 -22.73 -2.48
CA GLY A 134 0.49 -22.38 -1.54
C GLY A 134 0.24 -22.78 -0.08
N PHE A 135 1.33 -22.97 0.63
CA PHE A 135 1.34 -23.16 2.06
C PHE A 135 2.06 -21.99 2.74
N ILE A 136 1.26 -21.13 3.39
CA ILE A 136 1.71 -19.86 3.96
C ILE A 136 2.11 -20.05 5.41
N GLY A 137 3.30 -19.61 5.79
CA GLY A 137 3.74 -19.54 7.18
C GLY A 137 3.67 -18.10 7.68
N ILE A 138 2.98 -17.86 8.80
CA ILE A 138 2.85 -16.55 9.43
C ILE A 138 3.50 -16.59 10.80
N ILE A 139 4.60 -15.85 10.98
CA ILE A 139 5.31 -15.69 12.24
C ILE A 139 4.84 -14.38 12.87
N ALA A 140 3.93 -14.46 13.84
CA ALA A 140 3.22 -13.29 14.35
C ALA A 140 2.69 -13.51 15.76
N GLY A 141 2.38 -12.41 16.45
CA GLY A 141 1.76 -12.41 17.77
C GLY A 141 2.73 -12.62 18.92
N SER A 142 2.49 -11.91 20.01
CA SER A 142 3.13 -12.04 21.31
C SER A 142 2.09 -11.78 22.40
N ALA A 143 2.46 -11.91 23.67
CA ALA A 143 1.55 -11.60 24.77
C ALA A 143 1.09 -10.13 24.72
N GLY A 144 -0.21 -9.91 24.67
CA GLY A 144 -0.85 -8.58 24.50
C GLY A 144 -1.07 -8.15 23.07
N MET A 145 -0.53 -8.87 22.07
CA MET A 145 -0.68 -8.58 20.63
C MET A 145 -1.14 -9.83 19.85
N GLU A 146 -1.91 -10.69 20.50
CA GLU A 146 -2.37 -11.98 19.97
C GLU A 146 -3.24 -11.85 18.72
N GLY A 147 -3.99 -10.74 18.61
CA GLY A 147 -4.90 -10.46 17.50
C GLY A 147 -4.21 -10.30 16.14
N ALA A 148 -2.96 -9.86 16.11
CA ALA A 148 -2.21 -9.65 14.87
C ALA A 148 -2.00 -10.95 14.08
N ALA A 149 -1.64 -12.04 14.77
CA ALA A 149 -1.50 -13.37 14.18
C ALA A 149 -2.80 -13.90 13.58
N PHE A 150 -3.92 -13.64 14.27
CA PHE A 150 -5.25 -14.00 13.80
C PHE A 150 -5.63 -13.23 12.53
N LEU A 151 -5.42 -11.89 12.50
CA LEU A 151 -5.79 -11.02 11.38
C LEU A 151 -4.96 -11.35 10.12
N ALA A 152 -3.65 -11.53 10.27
CA ALA A 152 -2.80 -11.95 9.17
C ALA A 152 -3.21 -13.33 8.61
N GLY A 153 -3.55 -14.28 9.52
CA GLY A 153 -4.08 -15.58 9.12
C GLY A 153 -5.40 -15.49 8.35
N GLN A 154 -6.33 -14.66 8.80
CA GLN A 154 -7.60 -14.41 8.08
C GLN A 154 -7.38 -13.75 6.72
N GLY A 155 -6.51 -12.75 6.64
CA GLY A 155 -6.14 -12.12 5.37
C GLY A 155 -5.65 -13.16 4.35
N ALA A 156 -4.75 -14.06 4.78
CA ALA A 156 -4.24 -15.11 3.92
C ALA A 156 -5.32 -16.12 3.48
N LEU A 157 -6.18 -16.57 4.38
CA LEU A 157 -7.26 -17.50 4.04
C LEU A 157 -8.23 -16.91 3.01
N HIS A 158 -8.69 -15.69 3.26
CA HIS A 158 -9.68 -15.03 2.40
C HIS A 158 -9.08 -14.57 1.05
N ALA A 159 -7.76 -14.32 0.97
CA ALA A 159 -7.08 -14.10 -0.30
C ALA A 159 -6.85 -15.39 -1.11
N GLY A 160 -7.21 -16.54 -0.54
CA GLY A 160 -7.27 -17.80 -1.23
C GLY A 160 -6.06 -18.72 -1.08
N ALA A 161 -5.29 -18.59 0.00
CA ALA A 161 -4.22 -19.53 0.35
C ALA A 161 -4.75 -20.98 0.44
N GLY A 162 -3.95 -21.94 0.00
CA GLY A 162 -4.32 -23.36 0.08
C GLY A 162 -4.22 -23.93 1.50
N LYS A 163 -3.22 -23.49 2.24
CA LYS A 163 -3.00 -23.79 3.67
C LYS A 163 -2.35 -22.59 4.33
N VAL A 164 -2.72 -22.33 5.58
CA VAL A 164 -2.13 -21.26 6.40
C VAL A 164 -1.72 -21.82 7.74
N ALA A 165 -0.43 -21.69 8.08
CA ALA A 165 0.09 -22.02 9.39
C ALA A 165 0.52 -20.74 10.12
N VAL A 166 0.04 -20.55 11.32
CA VAL A 166 0.48 -19.49 12.24
C VAL A 166 1.48 -20.10 13.21
N VAL A 167 2.70 -19.59 13.18
CA VAL A 167 3.75 -19.91 14.16
C VAL A 167 3.81 -18.76 15.15
N THR A 168 3.55 -19.06 16.41
CA THR A 168 3.40 -18.03 17.44
C THR A 168 3.81 -18.53 18.83
N VAL A 169 3.79 -17.65 19.82
CA VAL A 169 4.04 -18.02 21.21
C VAL A 169 2.78 -18.61 21.88
N PRO A 170 2.90 -19.37 22.98
CA PRO A 170 1.75 -20.10 23.57
C PRO A 170 0.52 -19.24 23.87
N LYS A 171 0.69 -18.02 24.39
CA LYS A 171 -0.44 -17.13 24.68
C LYS A 171 -1.18 -16.70 23.41
N ALA A 172 -0.47 -16.35 22.36
CA ALA A 172 -1.07 -15.92 21.10
C ALA A 172 -1.70 -17.09 20.32
N ALA A 173 -1.24 -18.31 20.50
CA ALA A 173 -1.81 -19.51 19.90
C ALA A 173 -3.28 -19.71 20.25
N VAL A 174 -3.72 -19.31 21.45
CA VAL A 174 -5.11 -19.44 21.91
C VAL A 174 -6.07 -18.61 21.06
N ILE A 175 -5.66 -17.41 20.64
CA ILE A 175 -6.50 -16.52 19.82
C ILE A 175 -6.49 -16.96 18.36
N ALA A 176 -5.32 -17.24 17.80
CA ALA A 176 -5.20 -17.74 16.42
C ALA A 176 -5.96 -19.05 16.22
N GLY A 177 -5.95 -19.95 17.20
CA GLY A 177 -6.67 -21.22 17.17
C GLY A 177 -8.19 -21.12 17.22
N LYS A 178 -8.77 -19.91 17.30
CA LYS A 178 -10.23 -19.72 17.18
C LYS A 178 -10.73 -19.81 15.74
N VAL A 179 -9.84 -19.77 14.76
CA VAL A 179 -10.16 -20.02 13.35
C VAL A 179 -9.80 -21.46 13.02
N PRO A 180 -10.79 -22.35 12.84
CA PRO A 180 -10.55 -23.78 12.63
C PRO A 180 -9.71 -24.10 11.38
N GLU A 181 -9.71 -23.22 10.41
CA GLU A 181 -8.98 -23.34 9.15
C GLU A 181 -7.47 -23.03 9.29
N LEU A 182 -7.07 -22.35 10.36
CA LEU A 182 -5.67 -22.05 10.64
C LEU A 182 -4.97 -23.23 11.34
N MET A 183 -3.84 -23.61 10.82
CA MET A 183 -2.92 -24.54 11.50
C MET A 183 -2.07 -23.73 12.46
N VAL A 184 -2.26 -23.89 13.77
CA VAL A 184 -1.52 -23.12 14.77
C VAL A 184 -0.43 -23.96 15.41
N SER A 185 0.80 -23.44 15.44
CA SER A 185 1.96 -24.05 16.06
C SER A 185 2.59 -23.08 17.06
N SER A 186 2.51 -23.38 18.33
CA SER A 186 3.27 -22.64 19.34
C SER A 186 4.72 -23.08 19.40
N VAL A 187 5.63 -22.14 19.68
CA VAL A 187 7.06 -22.37 19.86
C VAL A 187 7.54 -21.80 21.19
N GLY A 188 8.46 -22.50 21.81
CA GLY A 188 9.00 -22.10 23.12
C GLY A 188 7.94 -22.03 24.24
N ASP A 189 8.33 -21.40 25.34
CA ASP A 189 7.52 -21.21 26.56
C ASP A 189 7.46 -19.74 27.02
N SER A 190 8.00 -18.83 26.23
CA SER A 190 8.06 -17.38 26.48
C SER A 190 6.80 -16.66 25.99
N ASP A 191 6.59 -15.44 26.50
CA ASP A 191 5.54 -14.52 26.07
C ASP A 191 5.85 -13.80 24.74
N PHE A 192 7.09 -13.91 24.25
CA PHE A 192 7.59 -13.30 23.02
C PHE A 192 8.65 -14.22 22.36
N PHE A 193 8.94 -13.96 21.09
CA PHE A 193 9.96 -14.74 20.37
C PHE A 193 11.37 -14.43 20.85
N THR A 194 12.18 -15.47 21.02
CA THR A 194 13.60 -15.36 21.38
C THR A 194 14.45 -15.95 20.26
N SER A 195 15.72 -15.51 20.17
CA SER A 195 16.68 -16.03 19.20
C SER A 195 16.87 -17.55 19.27
N ALA A 196 16.72 -18.14 20.45
CA ALA A 196 16.80 -19.60 20.66
C ALA A 196 15.70 -20.37 19.90
N MET A 197 14.57 -19.75 19.59
CA MET A 197 13.46 -20.36 18.84
C MET A 197 13.70 -20.40 17.33
N ALA A 198 14.67 -19.66 16.80
CA ALA A 198 14.87 -19.51 15.37
C ALA A 198 15.10 -20.83 14.64
N GLU A 199 15.89 -21.72 15.21
CA GLU A 199 16.17 -23.04 14.62
C GLU A 199 14.90 -23.88 14.50
N GLU A 200 14.08 -23.96 15.56
CA GLU A 200 12.83 -24.71 15.57
C GLU A 200 11.85 -24.11 14.51
N VAL A 201 11.75 -22.78 14.45
CA VAL A 201 10.89 -22.10 13.50
C VAL A 201 11.32 -22.35 12.05
N LEU A 202 12.62 -22.27 11.75
CA LEU A 202 13.16 -22.54 10.41
C LEU A 202 12.93 -23.99 9.97
N GLN A 203 13.09 -24.96 10.87
CA GLN A 203 12.80 -26.37 10.59
C GLN A 203 11.31 -26.58 10.25
N LYS A 204 10.40 -25.96 11.04
CA LYS A 204 8.95 -26.02 10.72
C LYS A 204 8.64 -25.33 9.39
N ALA A 205 9.36 -24.25 9.10
CA ALA A 205 9.14 -23.42 7.91
C ALA A 205 9.59 -24.10 6.61
N GLU A 206 10.41 -25.14 6.61
CA GLU A 206 10.85 -25.85 5.40
C GLU A 206 9.67 -26.26 4.49
N ALA A 207 8.52 -26.61 5.11
CA ALA A 207 7.31 -27.00 4.42
C ALA A 207 6.52 -25.83 3.80
N TYR A 208 6.82 -24.57 4.17
CA TYR A 208 6.10 -23.40 3.69
C TYR A 208 6.68 -22.90 2.36
N ASP A 209 5.83 -22.33 1.51
CA ASP A 209 6.22 -21.76 0.24
C ASP A 209 6.63 -20.28 0.41
N VAL A 210 6.04 -19.60 1.38
CA VAL A 210 6.28 -18.20 1.72
C VAL A 210 6.16 -17.99 3.23
N LEU A 211 6.89 -17.01 3.76
CA LEU A 211 6.72 -16.52 5.13
C LEU A 211 6.16 -15.11 5.15
N ALA A 212 5.40 -14.79 6.19
CA ALA A 212 5.12 -13.45 6.64
C ALA A 212 5.60 -13.31 8.09
N ILE A 213 6.32 -12.24 8.40
CA ILE A 213 6.90 -12.01 9.72
C ILE A 213 6.70 -10.58 10.18
N GLY A 214 6.34 -10.38 11.43
CA GLY A 214 6.33 -9.05 12.03
C GLY A 214 5.08 -8.65 12.80
N PRO A 215 3.87 -8.93 12.32
CA PRO A 215 2.66 -8.51 13.01
C PRO A 215 2.63 -8.93 14.48
N GLY A 216 2.65 -7.95 15.38
CA GLY A 216 2.53 -8.16 16.82
C GLY A 216 3.66 -8.99 17.47
N LEU A 217 4.88 -8.97 16.93
CA LEU A 217 6.01 -9.69 17.54
C LEU A 217 6.52 -9.04 18.83
N GLY A 218 6.34 -7.73 18.95
CA GLY A 218 6.98 -6.92 19.99
C GLY A 218 8.41 -6.52 19.63
N ARG A 219 8.97 -5.62 20.43
CA ARG A 219 10.27 -4.96 20.16
C ARG A 219 11.34 -5.32 21.18
N ASP A 220 11.22 -6.47 21.84
CA ASP A 220 12.25 -6.98 22.73
C ASP A 220 13.55 -7.26 21.98
N ALA A 221 14.69 -7.11 22.63
CA ALA A 221 16.00 -7.32 22.01
C ALA A 221 16.20 -8.77 21.53
N GLU A 222 15.61 -9.74 22.23
CA GLU A 222 15.63 -11.14 21.79
C GLU A 222 14.78 -11.38 20.56
N THR A 223 13.60 -10.73 20.49
CA THR A 223 12.72 -10.76 19.31
C THR A 223 13.42 -10.14 18.09
N GLN A 224 14.15 -9.04 18.26
CA GLN A 224 14.91 -8.44 17.18
C GLN A 224 16.01 -9.40 16.67
N ARG A 225 16.73 -10.09 17.57
CA ARG A 225 17.73 -11.12 17.21
C ARG A 225 17.06 -12.28 16.48
N PHE A 226 15.91 -12.74 16.95
CA PHE A 226 15.11 -13.76 16.28
C PHE A 226 14.75 -13.36 14.85
N VAL A 227 14.25 -12.16 14.62
CA VAL A 227 13.94 -11.63 13.28
C VAL A 227 15.19 -11.65 12.38
N LYS A 228 16.34 -11.22 12.90
CA LYS A 228 17.62 -11.25 12.17
C LYS A 228 17.97 -12.68 11.74
N GLU A 229 17.88 -13.68 12.65
CA GLU A 229 18.13 -15.07 12.32
C GLU A 229 17.21 -15.60 11.21
N ILE A 230 15.93 -15.26 11.25
CA ILE A 230 14.97 -15.66 10.21
C ILE A 230 15.33 -15.01 8.87
N LEU A 231 15.48 -13.68 8.81
CA LEU A 231 15.72 -12.95 7.56
C LEU A 231 17.05 -13.33 6.89
N THR A 232 18.09 -13.61 7.66
CA THR A 232 19.41 -13.96 7.11
C THR A 232 19.55 -15.42 6.69
N ARG A 233 18.61 -16.28 7.06
CA ARG A 233 18.68 -17.73 6.78
C ARG A 233 17.58 -18.26 5.88
N TRP A 234 16.41 -17.61 5.85
CA TRP A 234 15.28 -18.00 5.01
C TRP A 234 15.54 -17.68 3.53
N ARG A 235 15.26 -18.63 2.62
CA ARG A 235 15.65 -18.55 1.19
C ARG A 235 14.47 -18.36 0.21
N LYS A 236 13.23 -18.56 0.67
CA LYS A 236 12.04 -18.39 -0.14
C LYS A 236 11.46 -16.97 0.08
N PRO A 237 10.42 -16.53 -0.64
CA PRO A 237 9.83 -15.21 -0.44
C PRO A 237 9.39 -14.97 1.01
N ILE A 238 9.50 -13.73 1.47
CA ILE A 238 9.09 -13.33 2.81
C ILE A 238 8.54 -11.91 2.82
N ILE A 239 7.38 -11.74 3.48
CA ILE A 239 6.78 -10.45 3.75
C ILE A 239 7.23 -9.99 5.15
N VAL A 240 7.76 -8.76 5.22
CA VAL A 240 8.32 -8.15 6.44
C VAL A 240 7.47 -6.93 6.80
N ASP A 241 6.79 -6.98 7.93
CA ASP A 241 5.86 -5.94 8.36
C ASP A 241 6.07 -5.55 9.83
N ALA A 242 5.52 -4.44 10.25
CA ALA A 242 5.37 -4.01 11.64
C ALA A 242 6.69 -4.13 12.46
N ASP A 243 6.67 -4.88 13.57
CA ASP A 243 7.82 -4.99 14.48
C ASP A 243 9.05 -5.65 13.85
N ALA A 244 8.89 -6.43 12.77
CA ALA A 244 10.04 -6.95 12.02
C ALA A 244 10.76 -5.84 11.24
N LEU A 245 10.05 -4.83 10.75
CA LEU A 245 10.67 -3.64 10.12
C LEU A 245 11.49 -2.83 11.14
N TYR A 246 11.00 -2.75 12.38
CA TYR A 246 11.76 -2.14 13.47
C TYR A 246 13.06 -2.90 13.72
N ALA A 247 13.00 -4.23 13.77
CA ALA A 247 14.20 -5.07 13.93
C ALA A 247 15.20 -4.90 12.78
N VAL A 248 14.74 -4.72 11.54
CA VAL A 248 15.62 -4.46 10.38
C VAL A 248 16.52 -3.26 10.66
N LYS A 249 15.97 -2.18 11.18
CA LYS A 249 16.72 -0.95 11.49
C LYS A 249 17.66 -1.15 12.68
N GLU A 250 17.13 -1.62 13.81
CA GLU A 250 17.87 -1.71 15.07
C GLU A 250 19.02 -2.72 15.02
N MET A 251 18.86 -3.80 14.25
CA MET A 251 19.86 -4.84 14.08
C MET A 251 20.74 -4.62 12.84
N GLU A 252 20.59 -3.49 12.15
CA GLU A 252 21.32 -3.11 10.93
C GLU A 252 21.36 -4.25 9.90
N ILE A 253 20.18 -4.85 9.62
CA ILE A 253 20.09 -5.97 8.69
C ILE A 253 20.26 -5.46 7.27
N ASP A 254 21.28 -5.97 6.57
CA ASP A 254 21.50 -5.68 5.14
C ASP A 254 20.51 -6.50 4.30
N LEU A 255 19.44 -5.84 3.88
CA LEU A 255 18.34 -6.48 3.14
C LEU A 255 18.79 -7.04 1.79
N ALA A 256 19.73 -6.39 1.10
CA ALA A 256 20.26 -6.85 -0.18
C ALA A 256 21.06 -8.18 -0.07
N ARG A 257 21.49 -8.53 1.15
CA ARG A 257 22.19 -9.81 1.42
C ARG A 257 21.29 -10.90 1.97
N CYS A 258 20.03 -10.60 2.23
CA CYS A 258 19.07 -11.62 2.64
C CYS A 258 18.81 -12.59 1.47
N PRO A 259 18.85 -13.90 1.71
CA PRO A 259 18.80 -14.86 0.60
C PRO A 259 17.41 -15.06 0.00
N GLY A 260 16.34 -14.63 0.69
CA GLY A 260 14.96 -14.67 0.23
C GLY A 260 14.55 -13.41 -0.53
N GLN A 261 13.51 -13.49 -1.35
CA GLN A 261 12.89 -12.31 -1.95
C GLN A 261 12.05 -11.58 -0.89
N LEU A 262 12.33 -10.31 -0.66
CA LEU A 262 11.72 -9.52 0.40
C LEU A 262 10.63 -8.60 -0.13
N ILE A 263 9.47 -8.61 0.55
CA ILE A 263 8.42 -7.60 0.40
C ILE A 263 8.29 -6.89 1.75
N LEU A 264 8.56 -5.59 1.78
CA LEU A 264 8.42 -4.77 2.96
C LEU A 264 7.14 -3.96 2.90
N THR A 265 6.40 -3.87 4.02
CA THR A 265 5.09 -3.19 4.06
C THR A 265 5.02 -2.06 5.11
N PRO A 266 5.98 -1.10 5.14
CA PRO A 266 5.95 -0.03 6.13
C PRO A 266 4.82 0.96 5.91
N HIS A 267 4.23 1.47 6.98
CA HIS A 267 3.55 2.76 6.96
C HIS A 267 4.58 3.91 7.05
N VAL A 268 4.15 5.16 6.84
CA VAL A 268 5.04 6.34 6.82
C VAL A 268 5.94 6.42 8.05
N GLY A 269 5.41 6.18 9.25
CA GLY A 269 6.21 6.23 10.48
C GLY A 269 7.27 5.12 10.57
N GLU A 270 6.94 3.90 10.14
CA GLU A 270 7.88 2.78 10.05
C GLU A 270 8.96 3.04 8.99
N PHE A 271 8.58 3.60 7.85
CA PHE A 271 9.52 3.95 6.79
C PHE A 271 10.45 5.10 7.19
N ALA A 272 9.92 6.10 7.89
CA ALA A 272 10.71 7.18 8.49
C ALA A 272 11.77 6.64 9.46
N HIS A 273 11.37 5.71 10.35
CA HIS A 273 12.28 5.04 11.27
C HIS A 273 13.34 4.21 10.51
N LEU A 274 12.91 3.40 9.55
CA LEU A 274 13.78 2.53 8.76
C LEU A 274 14.85 3.32 7.99
N THR A 275 14.49 4.48 7.44
CA THR A 275 15.37 5.33 6.64
C THR A 275 16.13 6.39 7.45
N GLY A 276 15.72 6.66 8.69
CA GLY A 276 16.24 7.74 9.53
C GLY A 276 15.78 9.13 9.06
N ARG A 277 14.68 9.22 8.29
CA ARG A 277 14.06 10.46 7.79
C ARG A 277 12.93 10.91 8.70
N THR A 278 12.41 12.12 8.50
CA THR A 278 11.16 12.55 9.15
C THR A 278 9.95 12.05 8.37
N ALA A 279 8.79 11.91 9.02
CA ALA A 279 7.54 11.56 8.36
C ALA A 279 7.17 12.57 7.26
N ALA A 280 7.41 13.86 7.49
CA ALA A 280 7.16 14.94 6.53
C ALA A 280 8.04 14.79 5.27
N ASP A 281 9.32 14.42 5.42
CA ASP A 281 10.20 14.18 4.27
C ASP A 281 9.76 12.95 3.48
N VAL A 282 9.31 11.90 4.17
CA VAL A 282 8.77 10.70 3.52
C VAL A 282 7.53 11.03 2.70
N GLU A 283 6.61 11.83 3.24
CA GLU A 283 5.39 12.23 2.52
C GLU A 283 5.72 13.08 1.29
N ARG A 284 6.61 14.06 1.44
CA ARG A 284 7.01 14.95 0.33
C ARG A 284 7.67 14.20 -0.82
N GLU A 285 8.46 13.16 -0.52
CA GLU A 285 9.20 12.38 -1.51
C GLU A 285 8.68 10.93 -1.60
N ARG A 286 7.39 10.74 -1.37
CA ARG A 286 6.75 9.42 -1.23
C ARG A 286 7.10 8.46 -2.36
N ILE A 287 6.98 8.88 -3.61
CA ILE A 287 7.24 8.03 -4.79
C ILE A 287 8.76 7.85 -4.99
N ASP A 288 9.51 8.93 -5.08
CA ASP A 288 10.95 8.85 -5.38
C ASP A 288 11.76 8.22 -4.24
N GLY A 289 11.36 8.49 -3.00
CA GLY A 289 11.95 7.84 -1.82
C GLY A 289 11.67 6.35 -1.76
N ALA A 290 10.47 5.92 -2.17
CA ALA A 290 10.12 4.52 -2.26
C ALA A 290 10.91 3.80 -3.36
N ILE A 291 11.00 4.38 -4.56
CA ILE A 291 11.79 3.85 -5.68
C ILE A 291 13.27 3.70 -5.27
N THR A 292 13.87 4.77 -4.76
CA THR A 292 15.27 4.76 -4.36
C THR A 292 15.55 3.68 -3.32
N PHE A 293 14.71 3.57 -2.30
CA PHE A 293 14.88 2.56 -1.27
C PHE A 293 14.74 1.12 -1.82
N ALA A 294 13.74 0.88 -2.68
CA ALA A 294 13.50 -0.44 -3.26
C ALA A 294 14.69 -0.89 -4.12
N MET A 295 15.24 0.01 -4.95
CA MET A 295 16.42 -0.25 -5.77
C MET A 295 17.67 -0.50 -4.92
N ASP A 296 17.98 0.40 -3.97
CA ASP A 296 19.19 0.32 -3.16
C ASP A 296 19.21 -0.93 -2.24
N ARG A 297 18.04 -1.42 -1.84
CA ARG A 297 17.88 -2.57 -0.94
C ARG A 297 17.50 -3.85 -1.66
N GLU A 298 17.29 -3.82 -2.97
CA GLU A 298 16.88 -4.95 -3.82
C GLU A 298 15.57 -5.63 -3.33
N VAL A 299 14.59 -4.83 -2.89
CA VAL A 299 13.31 -5.31 -2.32
C VAL A 299 12.11 -4.81 -3.11
N THR A 300 10.97 -5.46 -2.92
CA THR A 300 9.66 -4.86 -3.21
C THR A 300 9.20 -4.10 -1.98
N LEU A 301 8.87 -2.83 -2.14
CA LEU A 301 8.42 -1.97 -1.04
C LEU A 301 6.95 -1.58 -1.23
N VAL A 302 6.15 -1.76 -0.21
CA VAL A 302 4.76 -1.27 -0.11
C VAL A 302 4.72 -0.15 0.93
N LEU A 303 4.90 1.09 0.51
CA LEU A 303 4.79 2.25 1.39
C LEU A 303 3.32 2.60 1.59
N LYS A 304 2.75 2.13 2.71
CA LYS A 304 1.33 2.30 3.07
C LYS A 304 0.98 3.77 3.30
N GLY A 305 -0.20 4.18 2.91
CA GLY A 305 -0.76 5.52 3.09
C GLY A 305 -1.75 5.89 2.00
N MET A 306 -2.05 7.16 1.83
CA MET A 306 -2.91 7.68 0.77
C MET A 306 -2.10 8.67 -0.08
N PRO A 307 -1.75 8.25 -1.33
CA PRO A 307 -1.90 6.92 -1.88
C PRO A 307 -0.89 5.91 -1.31
N THR A 308 -1.16 4.60 -1.43
CA THR A 308 -0.13 3.58 -1.22
C THR A 308 0.76 3.47 -2.45
N VAL A 309 2.08 3.45 -2.24
CA VAL A 309 3.08 3.30 -3.31
C VAL A 309 3.74 1.93 -3.22
N ILE A 310 3.68 1.16 -4.29
CA ILE A 310 4.43 -0.08 -4.46
C ILE A 310 5.64 0.22 -5.33
N ALA A 311 6.84 0.04 -4.82
CA ALA A 311 8.08 0.25 -5.57
C ALA A 311 8.84 -1.06 -5.74
N ALA A 312 9.26 -1.32 -6.97
CA ALA A 312 10.00 -2.50 -7.36
C ALA A 312 11.52 -2.21 -7.45
N LYS A 313 12.33 -3.26 -7.32
CA LYS A 313 13.79 -3.16 -7.36
C LYS A 313 14.38 -2.73 -8.71
N ASP A 314 13.60 -2.79 -9.76
CA ASP A 314 13.96 -2.37 -11.12
C ASP A 314 13.70 -0.87 -11.40
N GLY A 315 13.20 -0.13 -10.39
CA GLY A 315 12.95 1.30 -10.46
C GLY A 315 11.54 1.69 -10.92
N PHE A 316 10.65 0.71 -11.15
CA PHE A 316 9.25 1.00 -11.39
C PHE A 316 8.47 1.17 -10.08
N ALA A 317 7.44 2.00 -10.11
CA ALA A 317 6.52 2.18 -9.01
C ALA A 317 5.06 2.22 -9.48
N TYR A 318 4.19 1.75 -8.62
CA TYR A 318 2.75 1.66 -8.85
C TYR A 318 2.04 2.39 -7.73
N VAL A 319 1.09 3.24 -8.09
CA VAL A 319 0.31 4.06 -7.15
C VAL A 319 -1.08 3.48 -7.03
N ASN A 320 -1.50 3.19 -5.82
CA ASN A 320 -2.82 2.65 -5.52
C ASN A 320 -3.70 3.70 -4.84
N GLU A 321 -4.86 3.94 -5.41
CA GLU A 321 -5.87 4.87 -4.89
C GLU A 321 -7.06 4.17 -4.21
N THR A 322 -7.14 2.83 -4.25
CA THR A 322 -8.21 2.13 -3.53
C THR A 322 -8.00 2.20 -2.02
N GLY A 323 -9.09 2.18 -1.30
CA GLY A 323 -9.13 2.40 0.14
C GLY A 323 -9.74 3.76 0.50
N ASN A 324 -10.13 3.90 1.73
CA ASN A 324 -10.83 5.09 2.23
C ASN A 324 -10.49 5.35 3.70
N PRO A 325 -10.84 6.54 4.23
CA PRO A 325 -10.52 6.90 5.62
C PRO A 325 -11.12 5.96 6.69
N GLY A 326 -12.20 5.23 6.39
CA GLY A 326 -12.77 4.24 7.30
C GLY A 326 -11.83 3.07 7.62
N MET A 327 -10.81 2.86 6.78
CA MET A 327 -9.75 1.87 7.02
C MET A 327 -8.69 2.30 8.04
N ALA A 328 -8.77 3.51 8.58
CA ALA A 328 -7.82 4.02 9.59
C ALA A 328 -8.09 3.40 10.97
N THR A 329 -7.95 2.07 11.09
CA THR A 329 -8.14 1.31 12.34
C THR A 329 -7.09 0.21 12.48
N GLY A 330 -6.88 -0.27 13.71
CA GLY A 330 -5.89 -1.31 13.99
C GLY A 330 -6.15 -2.63 13.27
N GLY A 331 -5.07 -3.30 12.86
CA GLY A 331 -5.12 -4.63 12.23
C GLY A 331 -5.24 -4.64 10.71
N MET A 332 -5.48 -3.49 10.06
CA MET A 332 -5.56 -3.40 8.58
C MET A 332 -4.24 -3.83 7.93
N GLY A 333 -3.10 -3.40 8.48
CA GLY A 333 -1.78 -3.81 8.02
C GLY A 333 -1.55 -5.32 8.15
N ASP A 334 -1.94 -5.89 9.30
CA ASP A 334 -1.80 -7.33 9.55
C ASP A 334 -2.58 -8.15 8.50
N THR A 335 -3.82 -7.71 8.20
CA THR A 335 -4.66 -8.33 7.15
C THR A 335 -3.99 -8.22 5.77
N LEU A 336 -3.47 -7.04 5.40
CA LEU A 336 -2.76 -6.82 4.14
C LEU A 336 -1.54 -7.74 4.01
N THR A 337 -0.76 -7.88 5.07
CA THR A 337 0.40 -8.79 5.13
C THR A 337 -0.01 -10.24 4.80
N GLY A 338 -1.11 -10.71 5.36
CA GLY A 338 -1.67 -12.02 5.05
C GLY A 338 -2.14 -12.15 3.59
N ILE A 339 -2.81 -11.13 3.06
CA ILE A 339 -3.28 -11.09 1.67
C ILE A 339 -2.10 -11.21 0.69
N ILE A 340 -1.05 -10.39 0.86
CA ILE A 340 0.14 -10.42 0.00
C ILE A 340 0.82 -11.78 0.09
N ALA A 341 1.00 -12.32 1.30
CA ALA A 341 1.60 -13.65 1.49
C ALA A 341 0.83 -14.75 0.77
N ALA A 342 -0.50 -14.70 0.79
CA ALA A 342 -1.33 -15.66 0.08
C ALA A 342 -1.20 -15.58 -1.45
N LEU A 343 -1.04 -14.39 -2.01
CA LEU A 343 -0.84 -14.19 -3.45
C LEU A 343 0.54 -14.69 -3.88
N VAL A 344 1.59 -14.40 -3.12
CA VAL A 344 2.93 -14.97 -3.35
C VAL A 344 2.89 -16.50 -3.27
N GLY A 345 2.19 -17.06 -2.29
CA GLY A 345 2.03 -18.51 -2.17
C GLY A 345 1.25 -19.16 -3.33
N GLN A 346 0.44 -18.39 -4.05
CA GLN A 346 -0.21 -18.79 -5.30
C GLN A 346 0.70 -18.64 -6.54
N GLU A 347 2.02 -18.62 -6.32
CA GLU A 347 3.06 -18.53 -7.35
C GLU A 347 3.15 -17.18 -8.07
N MET A 348 2.57 -16.11 -7.50
CA MET A 348 2.80 -14.76 -8.01
C MET A 348 4.19 -14.26 -7.59
N ASP A 349 4.88 -13.58 -8.50
CA ASP A 349 6.09 -12.85 -8.16
C ASP A 349 5.80 -11.75 -7.12
N PRO A 350 6.82 -11.33 -6.31
CA PRO A 350 6.63 -10.37 -5.23
C PRO A 350 5.96 -9.06 -5.62
N GLU A 351 6.33 -8.46 -6.74
CA GLU A 351 5.79 -7.19 -7.20
C GLU A 351 4.31 -7.31 -7.62
N PRO A 352 3.90 -8.20 -8.56
CA PRO A 352 2.49 -8.40 -8.88
C PRO A 352 1.64 -8.79 -7.66
N ALA A 353 2.19 -9.59 -6.74
CA ALA A 353 1.48 -9.96 -5.52
C ALA A 353 1.24 -8.75 -4.60
N ALA A 354 2.21 -7.85 -4.48
CA ALA A 354 2.06 -6.61 -3.74
C ALA A 354 1.02 -5.68 -4.39
N ILE A 355 1.07 -5.50 -5.72
CA ILE A 355 0.10 -4.70 -6.49
C ILE A 355 -1.32 -5.22 -6.26
N CYS A 356 -1.56 -6.50 -6.54
CA CYS A 356 -2.89 -7.10 -6.37
C CYS A 356 -3.34 -7.11 -4.91
N GLY A 357 -2.44 -7.40 -3.97
CA GLY A 357 -2.75 -7.44 -2.55
C GLY A 357 -3.20 -6.09 -2.01
N VAL A 358 -2.49 -5.02 -2.34
CA VAL A 358 -2.83 -3.64 -1.94
C VAL A 358 -4.16 -3.22 -2.57
N TYR A 359 -4.34 -3.46 -3.87
CA TYR A 359 -5.58 -3.10 -4.57
C TYR A 359 -6.80 -3.82 -3.98
N LEU A 360 -6.73 -5.14 -3.82
CA LEU A 360 -7.83 -5.94 -3.28
C LEU A 360 -8.16 -5.57 -1.84
N HIS A 361 -7.15 -5.27 -1.02
CA HIS A 361 -7.33 -4.81 0.34
C HIS A 361 -8.08 -3.46 0.40
N GLY A 362 -7.64 -2.48 -0.41
CA GLY A 362 -8.29 -1.18 -0.50
C GLY A 362 -9.72 -1.27 -1.07
N LEU A 363 -9.90 -1.99 -2.19
CA LEU A 363 -11.23 -2.21 -2.79
C LEU A 363 -12.19 -2.91 -1.81
N SER A 364 -11.69 -3.83 -0.98
CA SER A 364 -12.51 -4.45 0.08
C SER A 364 -13.03 -3.43 1.08
N GLY A 365 -12.19 -2.47 1.48
CA GLY A 365 -12.59 -1.35 2.32
C GLY A 365 -13.61 -0.44 1.63
N ASP A 366 -13.43 -0.16 0.33
CA ASP A 366 -14.35 0.69 -0.44
C ASP A 366 -15.73 0.05 -0.61
N LEU A 367 -15.78 -1.26 -0.77
CA LEU A 367 -17.04 -2.00 -0.83
C LEU A 367 -17.80 -1.91 0.50
N LEU A 368 -17.10 -2.05 1.63
CA LEU A 368 -17.70 -1.90 2.97
C LEU A 368 -18.16 -0.47 3.23
N ALA A 369 -17.39 0.52 2.80
CA ALA A 369 -17.73 1.93 3.00
C ALA A 369 -19.00 2.37 2.25
N ARG A 370 -19.42 1.66 1.20
CA ARG A 370 -20.70 1.90 0.52
C ARG A 370 -21.90 1.65 1.42
N GLU A 371 -21.78 0.72 2.37
CA GLU A 371 -22.83 0.39 3.34
C GLU A 371 -22.64 1.18 4.64
N THR A 372 -21.39 1.25 5.12
CA THR A 372 -21.06 1.91 6.39
C THR A 372 -19.70 2.62 6.24
N PRO A 373 -19.67 3.96 6.14
CA PRO A 373 -18.43 4.71 5.87
C PRO A 373 -17.33 4.51 6.91
N VAL A 374 -17.70 4.23 8.17
CA VAL A 374 -16.76 4.01 9.29
C VAL A 374 -17.28 2.91 10.21
N GLY A 375 -16.38 2.24 10.95
CA GLY A 375 -16.75 1.26 11.98
C GLY A 375 -16.67 -0.20 11.55
N TYR A 376 -16.35 -0.50 10.28
CA TYR A 376 -15.96 -1.85 9.88
C TYR A 376 -14.52 -2.16 10.34
N THR A 377 -14.24 -3.42 10.56
CA THR A 377 -12.99 -3.91 11.16
C THR A 377 -12.07 -4.55 10.12
N ALA A 378 -10.80 -4.78 10.50
CA ALA A 378 -9.85 -5.52 9.68
C ALA A 378 -10.36 -6.94 9.30
N SER A 379 -11.11 -7.59 10.21
CA SER A 379 -11.74 -8.88 9.92
C SER A 379 -12.86 -8.77 8.87
N ASP A 380 -13.57 -7.64 8.82
CA ASP A 380 -14.60 -7.43 7.80
C ASP A 380 -13.96 -7.20 6.45
N VAL A 381 -12.86 -6.43 6.40
CA VAL A 381 -12.04 -6.26 5.18
C VAL A 381 -11.52 -7.61 4.68
N ALA A 382 -10.95 -8.45 5.55
CA ALA A 382 -10.51 -9.78 5.18
C ALA A 382 -11.64 -10.60 4.53
N ARG A 383 -12.83 -10.62 5.12
CA ARG A 383 -14.00 -11.34 4.59
C ARG A 383 -14.50 -10.80 3.26
N MET A 384 -14.25 -9.52 2.95
CA MET A 384 -14.67 -8.88 1.69
C MET A 384 -13.70 -9.16 0.53
N VAL A 385 -12.45 -9.59 0.81
CA VAL A 385 -11.43 -9.87 -0.23
C VAL A 385 -11.92 -10.81 -1.33
N PRO A 386 -12.65 -11.92 -1.04
CA PRO A 386 -13.17 -12.79 -2.10
C PRO A 386 -14.10 -12.04 -3.07
N ARG A 387 -14.95 -11.13 -2.54
CA ARG A 387 -15.85 -10.33 -3.38
C ARG A 387 -15.11 -9.29 -4.20
N ALA A 388 -14.11 -8.62 -3.61
CA ALA A 388 -13.24 -7.70 -4.35
C ALA A 388 -12.50 -8.43 -5.48
N ARG A 389 -12.00 -9.66 -5.23
CA ARG A 389 -11.35 -10.49 -6.25
C ARG A 389 -12.32 -10.87 -7.38
N GLU A 390 -13.53 -11.27 -7.05
CA GLU A 390 -14.56 -11.60 -8.04
C GLU A 390 -14.81 -10.42 -8.98
N MET A 391 -15.01 -9.21 -8.43
CA MET A 391 -15.29 -8.01 -9.23
C MET A 391 -14.21 -7.70 -10.27
N VAL A 392 -12.94 -7.80 -9.90
CA VAL A 392 -11.83 -7.49 -10.82
C VAL A 392 -11.57 -8.59 -11.85
N THR A 393 -12.20 -9.76 -11.72
CA THR A 393 -12.04 -10.92 -12.62
C THR A 393 -13.28 -11.24 -13.46
N GLU A 394 -14.38 -10.50 -13.28
CA GLU A 394 -15.66 -10.73 -13.98
C GLU A 394 -15.73 -10.14 -15.41
N ASP A 395 -14.70 -9.46 -15.94
CA ASP A 395 -14.66 -8.86 -17.30
C ASP A 395 -14.09 -9.79 -18.39
#